data_d37f7faa977404ee3401387ac4412e7b
#
_entry.id   d37f7faa977404ee3401387ac4412e7b
#
_cell.length_a   1.000
_cell.length_b   1.000
_cell.length_c   1.000
_cell.angle_alpha   90.00
_cell.angle_beta   90.00
_cell.angle_gamma   90.00
#
_symmetry.space_group_name_H-M   'P 1'
#
loop_
_entity.id
_entity.type
_entity.pdbx_description
1 polymer ?
#
loop_
_entity_poly.entity_id
_entity_poly.type
_entity_poly.pdbx_seq_one_letter_code
_entity_poly.pdbx_strand_id
1 'polypeptide(L)'
;MIQFDNVTKKYPLGNYALNDVSFSIEKQDFVFFVGPSGAGKTTILKLLLKQIKPTSGSIFVNNKDITSKKFHDTLKLRRSFGVIFQDFKILFDRNTFENIALALEIENMQKKKIKEEVEEALITVGLSDKKLVFPVQLSAGELQRVAIARAIVGGRDIILGDEPTGNLDPKTSWDIMKIFKKLENDKTILIATHNVDVVNSFKKRVITLQNGKIIKDQQKG
;
A
#
# COMPACT_ATOMS: atom_id res chain seq x y z
N MET A 1 -5.41 1.35 -14.99
CA MET A 1 -5.50 2.20 -13.78
C MET A 1 -4.14 2.77 -13.37
N ILE A 2 -3.10 1.95 -13.26
CA ILE A 2 -1.71 2.37 -13.05
C ILE A 2 -0.88 1.86 -14.22
N GLN A 3 0.01 2.71 -14.78
CA GLN A 3 0.90 2.31 -15.88
C GLN A 3 2.29 2.89 -15.63
N PHE A 4 3.29 2.07 -15.81
CA PHE A 4 4.72 2.43 -15.84
C PHE A 4 5.23 2.22 -17.24
N ASP A 5 5.82 3.25 -17.85
CA ASP A 5 6.36 3.23 -19.20
C ASP A 5 7.85 3.53 -19.16
N ASN A 6 8.69 2.51 -19.39
CA ASN A 6 10.15 2.59 -19.45
C ASN A 6 10.77 3.36 -18.27
N VAL A 7 10.23 3.12 -17.05
CA VAL A 7 10.61 3.86 -15.85
C VAL A 7 11.96 3.43 -15.34
N THR A 8 12.86 4.40 -15.25
CA THR A 8 14.18 4.22 -14.65
C THR A 8 14.34 5.11 -13.43
N LYS A 9 14.88 4.56 -12.34
CA LYS A 9 15.30 5.31 -11.16
C LYS A 9 16.73 4.98 -10.81
N LYS A 10 17.63 5.94 -11.04
CA LYS A 10 19.03 5.91 -10.64
C LYS A 10 19.26 6.84 -9.45
N TYR A 11 19.97 6.38 -8.44
CA TYR A 11 20.40 7.20 -7.33
C TYR A 11 21.76 7.85 -7.58
N PRO A 12 22.12 8.95 -6.88
CA PRO A 12 23.36 9.71 -7.12
C PRO A 12 24.65 8.87 -7.10
N LEU A 13 24.71 7.83 -6.27
CA LEU A 13 25.83 6.90 -6.18
C LEU A 13 25.95 5.92 -7.36
N GLY A 14 25.13 6.09 -8.40
CA GLY A 14 25.21 5.29 -9.62
C GLY A 14 24.35 4.03 -9.65
N ASN A 15 23.77 3.62 -8.50
CA ASN A 15 22.96 2.41 -8.41
C ASN A 15 21.57 2.60 -9.03
N TYR A 16 21.14 1.64 -9.85
CA TYR A 16 19.80 1.59 -10.39
C TYR A 16 18.87 0.90 -9.40
N ALA A 17 17.87 1.64 -8.89
CA ALA A 17 16.78 1.06 -8.11
C ALA A 17 15.68 0.47 -9.02
N LEU A 18 15.45 1.10 -10.19
CA LEU A 18 14.65 0.59 -11.29
C LEU A 18 15.39 0.89 -12.59
N ASN A 19 15.35 -0.05 -13.53
CA ASN A 19 16.02 0.06 -14.80
C ASN A 19 15.09 -0.43 -15.91
N ASP A 20 14.49 0.51 -16.64
CA ASP A 20 13.60 0.26 -17.78
C ASP A 20 12.42 -0.64 -17.44
N VAL A 21 11.65 -0.24 -16.43
CA VAL A 21 10.51 -1.01 -15.90
C VAL A 21 9.21 -0.54 -16.55
N SER A 22 8.48 -1.48 -17.16
CA SER A 22 7.17 -1.24 -17.78
C SER A 22 6.18 -2.30 -17.33
N PHE A 23 5.01 -1.89 -16.87
CA PHE A 23 3.86 -2.74 -16.54
C PHE A 23 2.58 -1.92 -16.46
N SER A 24 1.43 -2.57 -16.53
CA SER A 24 0.12 -1.97 -16.26
C SER A 24 -0.63 -2.74 -15.18
N ILE A 25 -1.44 -2.03 -14.41
CA ILE A 25 -2.33 -2.60 -13.40
C ILE A 25 -3.72 -2.02 -13.64
N GLU A 26 -4.70 -2.91 -13.77
CA GLU A 26 -6.08 -2.54 -14.00
C GLU A 26 -6.83 -2.30 -12.68
N LYS A 27 -8.05 -1.81 -12.77
CA LYS A 27 -8.92 -1.63 -11.60
C LYS A 27 -9.27 -3.02 -11.02
N GLN A 28 -9.24 -3.13 -9.70
CA GLN A 28 -9.49 -4.37 -8.95
C GLN A 28 -8.45 -5.47 -9.13
N ASP A 29 -7.29 -5.17 -9.73
CA ASP A 29 -6.17 -6.10 -9.70
C ASP A 29 -5.61 -6.26 -8.29
N PHE A 30 -5.24 -7.49 -7.94
CA PHE A 30 -4.42 -7.80 -6.78
C PHE A 30 -3.04 -8.25 -7.28
N VAL A 31 -2.02 -7.45 -7.01
CA VAL A 31 -0.66 -7.66 -7.54
C VAL A 31 0.36 -7.71 -6.42
N PHE A 32 1.20 -8.75 -6.44
CA PHE A 32 2.39 -8.84 -5.62
C PHE A 32 3.62 -8.38 -6.39
N PHE A 33 4.40 -7.49 -5.81
CA PHE A 33 5.76 -7.21 -6.21
C PHE A 33 6.70 -8.03 -5.34
N VAL A 34 7.41 -8.99 -5.93
CA VAL A 34 8.32 -9.89 -5.22
C VAL A 34 9.76 -9.72 -5.67
N GLY A 35 10.69 -10.13 -4.82
CA GLY A 35 12.12 -10.08 -5.11
C GLY A 35 12.95 -9.88 -3.85
N PRO A 36 14.27 -10.03 -3.91
CA PRO A 36 15.17 -9.85 -2.78
C PRO A 36 15.13 -8.41 -2.24
N SER A 37 15.73 -8.18 -1.08
CA SER A 37 15.94 -6.83 -0.56
C SER A 37 16.73 -6.00 -1.58
N GLY A 38 16.35 -4.74 -1.78
CA GLY A 38 16.97 -3.87 -2.77
C GLY A 38 16.53 -4.10 -4.23
N ALA A 39 15.64 -5.05 -4.52
CA ALA A 39 15.19 -5.33 -5.89
C ALA A 39 14.40 -4.19 -6.57
N GLY A 40 13.93 -3.17 -5.80
CA GLY A 40 13.19 -2.03 -6.34
C GLY A 40 11.71 -1.98 -5.92
N LYS A 41 11.20 -2.96 -5.16
CA LYS A 41 9.79 -3.05 -4.73
C LYS A 41 9.28 -1.77 -4.06
N THR A 42 9.90 -1.36 -2.96
CA THR A 42 9.58 -0.12 -2.24
C THR A 42 9.77 1.13 -3.12
N THR A 43 10.69 1.09 -4.09
CA THR A 43 10.91 2.20 -5.03
C THR A 43 9.68 2.43 -5.91
N ILE A 44 9.02 1.37 -6.38
CA ILE A 44 7.75 1.47 -7.13
C ILE A 44 6.71 2.21 -6.30
N LEU A 45 6.51 1.81 -5.03
CA LEU A 45 5.54 2.45 -4.15
C LEU A 45 5.89 3.93 -3.87
N LYS A 46 7.16 4.25 -3.64
CA LYS A 46 7.64 5.63 -3.44
C LYS A 46 7.43 6.52 -4.67
N LEU A 47 7.58 5.96 -5.86
CA LEU A 47 7.30 6.67 -7.13
C LEU A 47 5.81 6.96 -7.28
N LEU A 48 4.92 5.98 -7.02
CA LEU A 48 3.47 6.18 -7.03
C LEU A 48 3.02 7.27 -6.07
N LEU A 49 3.61 7.33 -4.88
CA LEU A 49 3.33 8.36 -3.87
C LEU A 49 4.01 9.71 -4.17
N LYS A 50 4.76 9.83 -5.26
CA LYS A 50 5.61 11.00 -5.55
C LYS A 50 6.48 11.43 -4.36
N GLN A 51 6.98 10.47 -3.58
CA GLN A 51 8.02 10.72 -2.57
C GLN A 51 9.37 10.93 -3.24
N ILE A 52 9.58 10.27 -4.37
CA ILE A 52 10.75 10.42 -5.25
C ILE A 52 10.27 10.60 -6.70
N LYS A 53 11.14 11.15 -7.55
CA LYS A 53 10.89 11.27 -8.99
C LYS A 53 11.68 10.20 -9.74
N PRO A 54 11.16 9.68 -10.87
CA PRO A 54 11.94 8.83 -11.75
C PRO A 54 13.09 9.65 -12.39
N THR A 55 14.10 8.96 -12.89
CA THR A 55 15.19 9.54 -13.68
C THR A 55 14.75 9.72 -15.13
N SER A 56 14.01 8.72 -15.66
CA SER A 56 13.38 8.75 -16.99
C SER A 56 12.14 7.87 -17.01
N GLY A 57 11.36 7.93 -18.08
CA GLY A 57 10.08 7.24 -18.23
C GLY A 57 8.91 8.00 -17.63
N SER A 58 7.73 7.44 -17.81
CA SER A 58 6.46 8.04 -17.38
C SER A 58 5.64 7.12 -16.51
N ILE A 59 4.89 7.70 -15.56
CA ILE A 59 3.99 6.96 -14.67
C ILE A 59 2.61 7.59 -14.76
N PHE A 60 1.62 6.77 -15.07
CA PHE A 60 0.23 7.20 -15.13
C PHE A 60 -0.57 6.58 -13.98
N VAL A 61 -1.44 7.38 -13.37
CA VAL A 61 -2.43 6.93 -12.39
C VAL A 61 -3.77 7.51 -12.80
N ASN A 62 -4.77 6.65 -13.04
CA ASN A 62 -6.09 7.04 -13.54
C ASN A 62 -5.98 7.95 -14.79
N ASN A 63 -5.18 7.54 -15.77
CA ASN A 63 -4.90 8.23 -17.04
C ASN A 63 -4.22 9.61 -16.88
N LYS A 64 -3.72 9.96 -15.70
CA LYS A 64 -2.97 11.20 -15.46
C LYS A 64 -1.49 10.88 -15.34
N ASP A 65 -0.66 11.53 -16.19
CA ASP A 65 0.80 11.44 -16.06
C ASP A 65 1.25 12.20 -14.80
N ILE A 66 1.58 11.43 -13.75
CA ILE A 66 2.04 11.97 -12.47
C ILE A 66 3.51 12.39 -12.50
N THR A 67 4.25 12.06 -13.56
CA THR A 67 5.67 12.44 -13.75
C THR A 67 5.82 13.77 -14.46
N SER A 68 4.80 14.20 -15.18
CA SER A 68 4.77 15.46 -15.91
C SER A 68 5.09 16.66 -15.01
N LYS A 69 5.83 17.64 -15.53
CA LYS A 69 6.09 18.92 -14.87
C LYS A 69 4.79 19.72 -14.64
N LYS A 70 3.74 19.46 -15.42
CA LYS A 70 2.41 20.07 -15.29
C LYS A 70 1.55 19.44 -14.22
N PHE A 71 1.97 18.33 -13.60
CA PHE A 71 1.19 17.68 -12.55
C PHE A 71 1.43 18.34 -11.18
N HIS A 72 0.43 19.03 -10.67
CA HIS A 72 0.50 19.79 -9.41
C HIS A 72 -0.31 19.17 -8.26
N ASP A 73 -1.23 18.23 -8.55
CA ASP A 73 -2.19 17.65 -7.59
C ASP A 73 -1.61 16.55 -6.70
N THR A 74 -0.37 16.71 -6.19
CA THR A 74 0.30 15.65 -5.41
C THR A 74 -0.46 15.27 -4.13
N LEU A 75 -1.11 16.22 -3.45
CA LEU A 75 -1.91 15.93 -2.26
C LEU A 75 -3.15 15.10 -2.61
N LYS A 76 -3.87 15.46 -3.68
CA LYS A 76 -5.02 14.72 -4.16
C LYS A 76 -4.63 13.29 -4.58
N LEU A 77 -3.49 13.15 -5.27
CA LEU A 77 -2.93 11.84 -5.63
C LEU A 77 -2.66 10.99 -4.38
N ARG A 78 -1.95 11.53 -3.38
CA ARG A 78 -1.64 10.78 -2.14
C ARG A 78 -2.88 10.39 -1.37
N ARG A 79 -3.91 11.22 -1.34
CA ARG A 79 -5.20 10.93 -0.71
C ARG A 79 -5.98 9.83 -1.42
N SER A 80 -5.72 9.56 -2.71
CA SER A 80 -6.36 8.45 -3.43
C SER A 80 -5.76 7.08 -3.10
N PHE A 81 -4.63 7.04 -2.40
CA PHE A 81 -3.99 5.80 -1.95
C PHE A 81 -4.23 5.55 -0.47
N GLY A 82 -4.58 4.33 -0.12
CA GLY A 82 -4.40 3.81 1.24
C GLY A 82 -3.01 3.19 1.34
N VAL A 83 -2.19 3.65 2.29
CA VAL A 83 -0.81 3.19 2.39
C VAL A 83 -0.57 2.47 3.71
N ILE A 84 0.00 1.28 3.62
CA ILE A 84 0.36 0.44 4.76
C ILE A 84 1.87 0.27 4.73
N PHE A 85 2.53 0.74 5.79
CA PHE A 85 3.98 0.69 5.93
C PHE A 85 4.41 -0.49 6.79
N GLN A 86 5.62 -0.97 6.59
CA GLN A 86 6.22 -2.05 7.38
C GLN A 86 6.33 -1.70 8.87
N ASP A 87 6.57 -0.43 9.21
CA ASP A 87 6.72 0.09 10.57
C ASP A 87 5.43 0.73 11.13
N PHE A 88 4.27 0.34 10.62
CA PHE A 88 2.91 0.74 10.99
C PHE A 88 2.63 2.25 10.92
N LYS A 89 3.58 3.13 11.22
CA LYS A 89 3.42 4.59 11.31
C LYS A 89 2.24 5.02 12.18
N ILE A 90 2.10 4.37 13.33
CA ILE A 90 1.04 4.63 14.31
C ILE A 90 1.44 5.82 15.21
N LEU A 91 0.46 6.66 15.57
CA LEU A 91 0.60 7.73 16.56
C LEU A 91 0.32 7.15 17.94
N PHE A 92 1.35 7.07 18.79
CA PHE A 92 1.25 6.43 20.10
C PHE A 92 0.53 7.27 21.16
N ASP A 93 0.41 8.57 20.93
CA ASP A 93 -0.33 9.54 21.74
C ASP A 93 -1.83 9.61 21.41
N ARG A 94 -2.30 8.81 20.45
CA ARG A 94 -3.69 8.72 20.01
C ARG A 94 -4.21 7.29 20.13
N ASN A 95 -5.48 7.14 20.53
CA ASN A 95 -6.12 5.84 20.57
C ASN A 95 -6.38 5.27 19.16
N THR A 96 -6.92 4.05 19.08
CA THR A 96 -7.20 3.34 17.82
C THR A 96 -8.14 4.15 16.91
N PHE A 97 -9.25 4.67 17.46
CA PHE A 97 -10.20 5.48 16.70
C PHE A 97 -9.53 6.73 16.10
N GLU A 98 -8.80 7.47 16.89
CA GLU A 98 -8.13 8.71 16.50
C GLU A 98 -7.04 8.46 15.46
N ASN A 99 -6.32 7.35 15.56
CA ASN A 99 -5.35 6.94 14.54
C ASN A 99 -5.99 6.71 13.16
N ILE A 100 -7.18 6.11 13.13
CA ILE A 100 -7.91 5.84 11.89
C ILE A 100 -8.59 7.13 11.40
N ALA A 101 -9.22 7.88 12.29
CA ALA A 101 -9.94 9.12 12.01
C ALA A 101 -9.06 10.19 11.36
N LEU A 102 -7.75 10.22 11.72
CA LEU A 102 -6.80 11.22 11.22
C LEU A 102 -6.81 11.35 9.68
N ALA A 103 -6.94 10.24 8.97
CA ALA A 103 -6.97 10.23 7.50
C ALA A 103 -8.17 11.02 6.94
N LEU A 104 -9.30 10.99 7.64
CA LEU A 104 -10.54 11.65 7.28
C LEU A 104 -10.59 13.10 7.79
N GLU A 105 -9.99 13.37 8.96
CA GLU A 105 -9.84 14.72 9.51
C GLU A 105 -9.02 15.63 8.60
N ILE A 106 -7.92 15.10 8.04
CA ILE A 106 -7.09 15.81 7.05
C ILE A 106 -7.88 16.18 5.78
N GLU A 107 -8.95 15.44 5.48
CA GLU A 107 -9.86 15.71 4.36
C GLU A 107 -11.02 16.63 4.72
N ASN A 108 -11.05 17.16 5.96
CA ASN A 108 -12.12 17.98 6.51
C ASN A 108 -13.51 17.31 6.44
N MET A 109 -13.56 15.98 6.61
CA MET A 109 -14.82 15.24 6.64
C MET A 109 -15.63 15.59 7.89
N GLN A 110 -16.96 15.59 7.78
CA GLN A 110 -17.85 15.84 8.91
C GLN A 110 -17.70 14.79 10.02
N LYS A 111 -17.70 15.21 11.29
CA LYS A 111 -17.49 14.32 12.46
C LYS A 111 -18.40 13.10 12.48
N LYS A 112 -19.68 13.26 12.12
CA LYS A 112 -20.64 12.15 12.04
C LYS A 112 -20.18 11.10 11.05
N LYS A 113 -19.78 11.51 9.84
CA LYS A 113 -19.29 10.61 8.79
C LYS A 113 -17.96 9.96 9.16
N ILE A 114 -17.05 10.70 9.81
CA ILE A 114 -15.80 10.13 10.35
C ILE A 114 -16.11 8.97 11.30
N LYS A 115 -17.08 9.14 12.21
CA LYS A 115 -17.46 8.08 13.14
C LYS A 115 -17.96 6.84 12.43
N GLU A 116 -18.85 7.00 11.46
CA GLU A 116 -19.42 5.92 10.66
C GLU A 116 -18.33 5.14 9.89
N GLU A 117 -17.48 5.85 9.14
CA GLU A 117 -16.37 5.27 8.34
C GLU A 117 -15.36 4.53 9.23
N VAL A 118 -14.99 5.10 10.39
CA VAL A 118 -14.04 4.47 11.32
C VAL A 118 -14.63 3.21 11.95
N GLU A 119 -15.91 3.23 12.33
CA GLU A 119 -16.59 2.06 12.91
C GLU A 119 -16.68 0.92 11.89
N GLU A 120 -17.00 1.21 10.63
CA GLU A 120 -17.02 0.23 9.54
C GLU A 120 -15.61 -0.35 9.28
N ALA A 121 -14.58 0.50 9.25
CA ALA A 121 -13.21 0.05 9.11
C ALA A 121 -12.76 -0.85 10.27
N LEU A 122 -13.12 -0.52 11.51
CA LEU A 122 -12.84 -1.35 12.69
C LEU A 122 -13.51 -2.72 12.61
N ILE A 123 -14.75 -2.79 12.14
CA ILE A 123 -15.45 -4.06 11.88
C ILE A 123 -14.70 -4.87 10.83
N THR A 124 -14.32 -4.24 9.73
CA THR A 124 -13.61 -4.90 8.62
C THR A 124 -12.31 -5.57 9.06
N VAL A 125 -11.55 -4.90 9.95
CA VAL A 125 -10.27 -5.43 10.46
C VAL A 125 -10.41 -6.25 11.75
N GLY A 126 -11.62 -6.34 12.34
CA GLY A 126 -11.89 -7.10 13.56
C GLY A 126 -11.31 -6.47 14.82
N LEU A 127 -11.46 -5.15 14.97
CA LEU A 127 -11.01 -4.36 16.14
C LEU A 127 -12.10 -3.50 16.76
N SER A 128 -13.38 -3.88 16.62
CA SER A 128 -14.51 -3.08 17.13
C SER A 128 -14.46 -2.86 18.64
N ASP A 129 -13.98 -3.86 19.39
CA ASP A 129 -13.80 -3.82 20.84
C ASP A 129 -12.57 -3.02 21.31
N LYS A 130 -11.67 -2.68 20.39
CA LYS A 130 -10.40 -1.97 20.64
C LYS A 130 -10.45 -0.48 20.28
N LYS A 131 -11.63 0.08 20.01
CA LYS A 131 -11.83 1.45 19.52
C LYS A 131 -11.10 2.53 20.32
N LEU A 132 -11.13 2.44 21.64
CA LEU A 132 -10.53 3.43 22.55
C LEU A 132 -9.19 2.99 23.13
N VAL A 133 -8.68 1.85 22.73
CA VAL A 133 -7.40 1.29 23.21
C VAL A 133 -6.24 2.06 22.59
N PHE A 134 -5.23 2.38 23.41
CA PHE A 134 -4.01 3.03 22.94
C PHE A 134 -3.02 2.03 22.33
N PRO A 135 -2.19 2.45 21.36
CA PRO A 135 -1.26 1.56 20.66
C PRO A 135 -0.30 0.78 21.56
N VAL A 136 0.10 1.34 22.68
CA VAL A 136 0.98 0.69 23.68
C VAL A 136 0.35 -0.58 24.27
N GLN A 137 -0.95 -0.74 24.20
CA GLN A 137 -1.72 -1.87 24.71
C GLN A 137 -2.06 -2.91 23.64
N LEU A 138 -1.65 -2.65 22.37
CA LEU A 138 -1.95 -3.48 21.22
C LEU A 138 -0.76 -4.36 20.85
N SER A 139 -1.04 -5.59 20.46
CA SER A 139 -0.06 -6.49 19.82
C SER A 139 0.37 -5.97 18.44
N ALA A 140 1.48 -6.46 17.92
CA ALA A 140 1.96 -6.09 16.57
C ALA A 140 0.91 -6.37 15.47
N GLY A 141 0.18 -7.49 15.58
CA GLY A 141 -0.90 -7.81 14.64
C GLY A 141 -2.09 -6.85 14.75
N GLU A 142 -2.44 -6.39 15.95
CA GLU A 142 -3.49 -5.38 16.16
C GLU A 142 -3.03 -4.01 15.64
N LEU A 143 -1.78 -3.60 15.87
CA LEU A 143 -1.21 -2.38 15.29
C LEU A 143 -1.27 -2.41 13.76
N GLN A 144 -0.96 -3.54 13.15
CA GLN A 144 -1.07 -3.72 11.70
C GLN A 144 -2.52 -3.60 11.23
N ARG A 145 -3.49 -4.17 11.97
CA ARG A 145 -4.92 -4.00 11.66
C ARG A 145 -5.36 -2.54 11.77
N VAL A 146 -4.85 -1.77 12.73
CA VAL A 146 -5.09 -0.31 12.81
C VAL A 146 -4.52 0.41 11.59
N ALA A 147 -3.29 0.07 11.17
CA ALA A 147 -2.69 0.65 9.97
C ALA A 147 -3.49 0.33 8.70
N ILE A 148 -4.03 -0.90 8.57
CA ILE A 148 -4.92 -1.28 7.46
C ILE A 148 -6.23 -0.51 7.54
N ALA A 149 -6.89 -0.42 8.72
CA ALA A 149 -8.12 0.33 8.90
C ALA A 149 -7.95 1.79 8.46
N ARG A 150 -6.85 2.44 8.87
CA ARG A 150 -6.49 3.79 8.43
C ARG A 150 -6.27 3.91 6.91
N ALA A 151 -5.79 2.85 6.29
CA ALA A 151 -5.56 2.83 4.84
C ALA A 151 -6.83 2.66 4.02
N ILE A 152 -7.88 2.03 4.57
CA ILE A 152 -9.12 1.72 3.82
C ILE A 152 -10.22 2.77 3.97
N VAL A 153 -10.20 3.61 5.02
CA VAL A 153 -11.20 4.66 5.23
C VAL A 153 -11.18 5.74 4.15
N GLY A 154 -12.30 6.42 3.95
CA GLY A 154 -12.41 7.54 3.00
C GLY A 154 -12.50 7.09 1.54
N GLY A 155 -12.97 5.89 1.25
CA GLY A 155 -13.29 5.45 -0.11
C GLY A 155 -12.07 5.28 -1.04
N ARG A 156 -10.90 4.95 -0.50
CA ARG A 156 -9.67 4.78 -1.30
C ARG A 156 -9.76 3.55 -2.21
N ASP A 157 -9.55 3.76 -3.51
CA ASP A 157 -9.64 2.69 -4.52
C ASP A 157 -8.37 1.84 -4.61
N ILE A 158 -7.21 2.41 -4.23
CA ILE A 158 -5.90 1.77 -4.37
C ILE A 158 -5.24 1.63 -3.01
N ILE A 159 -4.88 0.40 -2.67
CA ILE A 159 -4.15 0.08 -1.43
C ILE A 159 -2.72 -0.33 -1.78
N LEU A 160 -1.76 0.33 -1.15
CA LEU A 160 -0.33 0.06 -1.28
C LEU A 160 0.19 -0.53 0.03
N GLY A 161 0.73 -1.74 0.01
CA GLY A 161 1.36 -2.38 1.16
C GLY A 161 2.86 -2.55 0.93
N ASP A 162 3.70 -1.98 1.79
CA ASP A 162 5.14 -2.22 1.81
C ASP A 162 5.47 -3.18 2.95
N GLU A 163 5.71 -4.45 2.64
CA GLU A 163 5.96 -5.55 3.58
C GLU A 163 4.92 -5.63 4.72
N PRO A 164 3.60 -5.68 4.42
CA PRO A 164 2.55 -5.54 5.44
C PRO A 164 2.50 -6.68 6.47
N THR A 165 3.29 -7.73 6.28
CA THR A 165 3.39 -8.89 7.19
C THR A 165 4.83 -9.15 7.66
N GLY A 166 5.78 -8.30 7.28
CA GLY A 166 7.22 -8.55 7.49
C GLY A 166 7.67 -8.67 8.95
N ASN A 167 6.92 -8.06 9.89
CA ASN A 167 7.25 -8.06 11.32
C ASN A 167 6.30 -8.93 12.15
N LEU A 168 5.55 -9.83 11.51
CA LEU A 168 4.52 -10.64 12.14
C LEU A 168 4.87 -12.13 12.08
N ASP A 169 4.39 -12.88 13.07
CA ASP A 169 4.45 -14.34 13.04
C ASP A 169 3.59 -14.92 11.90
N PRO A 170 3.83 -16.17 11.47
CA PRO A 170 3.12 -16.77 10.33
C PRO A 170 1.60 -16.77 10.49
N LYS A 171 1.07 -17.10 11.66
CA LYS A 171 -0.38 -17.14 11.92
C LYS A 171 -1.01 -15.75 11.79
N THR A 172 -0.43 -14.75 12.43
CA THR A 172 -0.87 -13.37 12.35
C THR A 172 -0.75 -12.83 10.92
N SER A 173 0.32 -13.17 10.20
CA SER A 173 0.49 -12.83 8.77
C SER A 173 -0.67 -13.33 7.92
N TRP A 174 -1.11 -14.59 8.14
CA TRP A 174 -2.27 -15.16 7.47
C TRP A 174 -3.56 -14.39 7.76
N ASP A 175 -3.79 -14.02 9.02
CA ASP A 175 -4.99 -13.27 9.40
C ASP A 175 -5.00 -11.86 8.79
N ILE A 176 -3.85 -11.21 8.70
CA ILE A 176 -3.70 -9.94 7.97
C ILE A 176 -4.03 -10.14 6.47
N MET A 177 -3.49 -11.17 5.85
CA MET A 177 -3.74 -11.43 4.43
C MET A 177 -5.21 -11.76 4.13
N LYS A 178 -5.94 -12.39 5.05
CA LYS A 178 -7.40 -12.58 4.93
C LYS A 178 -8.16 -11.26 4.85
N ILE A 179 -7.68 -10.20 5.53
CA ILE A 179 -8.29 -8.86 5.41
C ILE A 179 -8.13 -8.34 3.98
N PHE A 180 -6.92 -8.42 3.40
CA PHE A 180 -6.71 -8.03 2.00
C PHE A 180 -7.60 -8.82 1.03
N LYS A 181 -7.78 -10.12 1.30
CA LYS A 181 -8.67 -10.96 0.50
C LYS A 181 -10.13 -10.50 0.53
N LYS A 182 -10.61 -10.00 1.66
CA LYS A 182 -11.96 -9.41 1.75
C LYS A 182 -12.10 -8.11 0.94
N LEU A 183 -11.00 -7.37 0.78
CA LEU A 183 -10.98 -6.09 0.09
C LEU A 183 -10.77 -6.22 -1.44
N GLU A 184 -10.36 -7.38 -1.94
CA GLU A 184 -9.90 -7.55 -3.32
C GLU A 184 -10.97 -7.30 -4.39
N ASN A 185 -12.26 -7.49 -4.07
CA ASN A 185 -13.34 -7.27 -5.02
C ASN A 185 -13.66 -5.80 -5.26
N ASP A 186 -13.32 -4.94 -4.30
CA ASP A 186 -13.66 -3.52 -4.32
C ASP A 186 -12.43 -2.62 -4.52
N LYS A 187 -11.23 -3.13 -4.27
CA LYS A 187 -9.98 -2.35 -4.25
C LYS A 187 -8.95 -2.90 -5.22
N THR A 188 -8.13 -2.01 -5.75
CA THR A 188 -6.88 -2.38 -6.41
C THR A 188 -5.79 -2.48 -5.34
N ILE A 189 -5.14 -3.63 -5.23
CA ILE A 189 -4.22 -3.93 -4.13
C ILE A 189 -2.83 -4.24 -4.68
N LEU A 190 -1.84 -3.49 -4.23
CA LEU A 190 -0.44 -3.66 -4.58
C LEU A 190 0.36 -3.96 -3.32
N ILE A 191 0.96 -5.13 -3.23
CA ILE A 191 1.76 -5.55 -2.07
C ILE A 191 3.18 -5.83 -2.50
N ALA A 192 4.12 -5.06 -1.97
CA ALA A 192 5.55 -5.36 -2.03
C ALA A 192 5.91 -6.31 -0.89
N THR A 193 6.44 -7.49 -1.18
CA THR A 193 6.84 -8.46 -0.17
C THR A 193 7.95 -9.39 -0.66
N HIS A 194 8.68 -9.98 0.27
CA HIS A 194 9.61 -11.07 0.02
C HIS A 194 9.08 -12.42 0.58
N ASN A 195 7.89 -12.44 1.17
CA ASN A 195 7.29 -13.64 1.74
C ASN A 195 6.64 -14.51 0.65
N VAL A 196 7.40 -15.49 0.19
CA VAL A 196 7.00 -16.41 -0.91
C VAL A 196 5.79 -17.27 -0.53
N ASP A 197 5.67 -17.69 0.73
CA ASP A 197 4.57 -18.55 1.21
C ASP A 197 3.22 -17.83 1.11
N VAL A 198 3.21 -16.55 1.49
CA VAL A 198 2.04 -15.67 1.35
C VAL A 198 1.66 -15.54 -0.13
N VAL A 199 2.61 -15.23 -0.99
CA VAL A 199 2.39 -15.02 -2.43
C VAL A 199 1.82 -16.28 -3.10
N ASN A 200 2.45 -17.44 -2.90
CA ASN A 200 2.04 -18.72 -3.51
C ASN A 200 0.61 -19.13 -3.10
N SER A 201 0.22 -18.80 -1.88
CA SER A 201 -1.09 -19.20 -1.36
C SER A 201 -2.24 -18.35 -1.88
N PHE A 202 -1.96 -17.11 -2.30
CA PHE A 202 -2.99 -16.20 -2.80
C PHE A 202 -3.32 -16.40 -4.28
N LYS A 203 -2.43 -17.04 -5.05
CA LYS A 203 -2.62 -17.33 -6.50
C LYS A 203 -3.05 -16.08 -7.28
N LYS A 204 -2.44 -14.95 -6.99
CA LYS A 204 -2.68 -13.65 -7.63
C LYS A 204 -1.54 -13.33 -8.60
N ARG A 205 -1.68 -12.24 -9.35
CA ARG A 205 -0.63 -11.76 -10.24
C ARG A 205 0.64 -11.44 -9.46
N VAL A 206 1.77 -11.90 -9.97
CA VAL A 206 3.09 -11.71 -9.37
C VAL A 206 4.04 -11.07 -10.38
N ILE A 207 4.55 -9.89 -10.03
CA ILE A 207 5.62 -9.22 -10.77
C ILE A 207 6.92 -9.40 -9.98
N THR A 208 7.84 -10.16 -10.53
CA THR A 208 9.14 -10.45 -9.91
C THR A 208 10.19 -9.46 -10.34
N LEU A 209 10.81 -8.81 -9.36
CA LEU A 209 11.88 -7.84 -9.56
C LEU A 209 13.22 -8.42 -9.13
N GLN A 210 14.27 -8.16 -9.91
CA GLN A 210 15.66 -8.44 -9.58
C GLN A 210 16.55 -7.36 -10.15
N ASN A 211 17.44 -6.80 -9.34
CA ASN A 211 18.38 -5.74 -9.75
C ASN A 211 17.69 -4.57 -10.48
N GLY A 212 16.52 -4.17 -10.00
CA GLY A 212 15.75 -3.08 -10.59
C GLY A 212 15.02 -3.40 -11.89
N LYS A 213 15.01 -4.65 -12.36
CA LYS A 213 14.33 -5.08 -13.59
C LYS A 213 13.19 -6.04 -13.27
N ILE A 214 12.15 -6.03 -14.10
CA ILE A 214 11.12 -7.08 -14.07
C ILE A 214 11.71 -8.30 -14.81
N ILE A 215 11.82 -9.42 -14.11
CA ILE A 215 12.29 -10.68 -14.69
C ILE A 215 11.13 -11.64 -14.99
N LYS A 216 9.98 -11.42 -14.39
CA LYS A 216 8.80 -12.26 -14.58
C LYS A 216 7.53 -11.48 -14.23
N ASP A 217 6.47 -11.66 -15.02
CA ASP A 217 5.13 -11.15 -14.76
C ASP A 217 4.13 -12.27 -15.05
N GLN A 218 3.49 -12.78 -13.99
CA GLN A 218 2.60 -13.95 -14.06
C GLN A 218 1.23 -13.59 -13.53
N GLN A 219 0.18 -13.90 -14.28
CA GLN A 219 -1.21 -13.62 -13.89
C GLN A 219 -1.68 -14.46 -12.69
N LYS A 220 -1.03 -15.61 -12.44
CA LYS A 220 -1.24 -16.45 -11.24
C LYS A 220 0.12 -16.93 -10.79
N GLY A 221 0.54 -16.51 -9.61
CA GLY A 221 1.75 -16.98 -8.95
C GLY A 221 1.55 -18.35 -8.31
#